data_6f1f53536f3b4663bec30f5f06e0566d
#
_entry.id   6f1f53536f3b4663bec30f5f06e0566d
#
_cell.length_a   1.000
_cell.length_b   1.000
_cell.length_c   1.000
_cell.angle_alpha   90.00
_cell.angle_beta   90.00
_cell.angle_gamma   90.00
#
_symmetry.space_group_name_H-M   'P 1'
#
loop_
_entity.id
_entity.type
_entity.pdbx_description
1 polymer ?
#
loop_
_entity_poly.entity_id
_entity_poly.type
_entity_poly.pdbx_seq_one_letter_code
_entity_poly.pdbx_strand_id
1 'polypeptide(L)'
;MSHLHYIIGVPLLGIAFLDVVLFFLILKNNPQGRNINKTVAIACLFTAAYAFFAGMVYIREAMGLDYTLYYKGCWIGWFAMAPIYQFIFYVKDDKSKNAFFVGLGLYLFWSLAYALCFTSDWMEPGVKSVMPYVPHYGILERPVRSIGGFMLIYAIYRLLKVRQEVAGVRRMQIRYLAFGLIVYAAVAILTSCFFSLLGGLGCDPALTSYFSLAWTLLIFYAITRYRLFDIQIIISETLSIVILTVILGGLNVVLFKLLEPFLGSVWAIFISLCVIIVIFLRTPLRRMVQGGFYDTLLGDKYEYQRILRESTKAIVTMLDQEELLNYLVLILQQSFKVRKVCLFLRHAEGPYYIRYQWGMEKTPTGLQFSDEKIIEWLKKNKQVFIKEEQQGLLTKEKFEALYGKLDSIEADLILPLFFKDNLIGFLTFGPNEDNRPYLQSDIDILQTLGSQTAIAIENARLYLEAITDGLTGLYHHKYFVMRLKEEIQRAQRYGRNLSLLLVDVDHFKSINDVCGHLAGDKVLVGVADYIKKSHRSSDVVARYGGEEFAIILPDTDRQGALNSAKRLREQIEMTRFEGNLIVTVSVGVACLDPNVKELKTDDLIAAADKALYRAKGNGRNRVEAEDQ
;
A
#
# COMPACT_ATOMS: atom_id res chain seq x y z
N MET A 1 9.50 -7.18 54.03
CA MET A 1 10.51 -7.02 52.96
C MET A 1 10.33 -8.05 51.84
N SER A 2 10.05 -9.32 52.13
CA SER A 2 9.89 -10.35 51.06
C SER A 2 8.87 -10.00 49.97
N HIS A 3 7.73 -9.38 50.28
CA HIS A 3 6.71 -8.99 49.32
C HIS A 3 7.18 -7.95 48.27
N LEU A 4 8.08 -7.04 48.67
CA LEU A 4 8.58 -6.01 47.77
C LEU A 4 9.50 -6.59 46.70
N HIS A 5 10.28 -7.62 47.01
CA HIS A 5 11.13 -8.35 46.06
C HIS A 5 10.32 -9.07 44.98
N TYR A 6 9.18 -9.67 45.34
CA TYR A 6 8.27 -10.26 44.34
C TYR A 6 7.63 -9.19 43.44
N ILE A 7 7.25 -8.02 43.98
CA ILE A 7 6.70 -6.92 43.18
C ILE A 7 7.69 -6.42 42.16
N ILE A 8 8.98 -6.50 42.43
CA ILE A 8 10.05 -6.11 41.48
C ILE A 8 10.41 -7.28 40.55
N GLY A 9 10.60 -8.49 41.09
CA GLY A 9 11.12 -9.63 40.32
C GLY A 9 10.14 -10.20 39.28
N VAL A 10 8.86 -10.33 39.64
CA VAL A 10 7.87 -10.96 38.74
C VAL A 10 7.63 -10.17 37.46
N PRO A 11 7.45 -8.84 37.45
CA PRO A 11 7.36 -8.09 36.19
C PRO A 11 8.59 -8.19 35.30
N LEU A 12 9.79 -8.35 35.89
CA LEU A 12 11.02 -8.56 35.10
C LEU A 12 10.99 -9.85 34.31
N LEU A 13 10.42 -10.92 34.85
CA LEU A 13 10.18 -12.15 34.10
C LEU A 13 9.17 -11.94 32.96
N GLY A 14 8.17 -11.06 33.17
CA GLY A 14 7.25 -10.65 32.11
C GLY A 14 7.96 -9.92 30.96
N ILE A 15 8.91 -9.04 31.27
CA ILE A 15 9.76 -8.36 30.26
C ILE A 15 10.62 -9.39 29.52
N ALA A 16 11.25 -10.32 30.22
CA ALA A 16 12.02 -11.39 29.59
C ALA A 16 11.18 -12.23 28.62
N PHE A 17 9.97 -12.58 29.01
CA PHE A 17 9.04 -13.31 28.16
C PHE A 17 8.66 -12.50 26.91
N LEU A 18 8.37 -11.21 27.05
CA LEU A 18 8.05 -10.32 25.92
C LEU A 18 9.20 -10.25 24.92
N ASP A 19 10.43 -10.10 25.38
CA ASP A 19 11.61 -10.05 24.53
C ASP A 19 11.86 -11.38 23.79
N VAL A 20 11.58 -12.53 24.43
CA VAL A 20 11.64 -13.85 23.77
C VAL A 20 10.56 -13.97 22.69
N VAL A 21 9.34 -13.53 22.96
CA VAL A 21 8.27 -13.52 21.96
C VAL A 21 8.67 -12.66 20.76
N LEU A 22 9.22 -11.49 21.00
CA LEU A 22 9.69 -10.58 19.95
C LEU A 22 10.83 -11.20 19.12
N PHE A 23 11.79 -11.90 19.76
CA PHE A 23 12.84 -12.66 19.08
C PHE A 23 12.26 -13.66 18.08
N PHE A 24 11.31 -14.51 18.51
CA PHE A 24 10.71 -15.50 17.62
C PHE A 24 9.88 -14.86 16.50
N LEU A 25 9.15 -13.80 16.79
CA LEU A 25 8.37 -13.07 15.78
C LEU A 25 9.28 -12.50 14.68
N ILE A 26 10.39 -11.84 15.05
CA ILE A 26 11.33 -11.28 14.10
C ILE A 26 11.96 -12.37 13.22
N LEU A 27 12.34 -13.53 13.80
CA LEU A 27 12.92 -14.63 13.03
C LEU A 27 11.92 -15.31 12.11
N LYS A 28 10.72 -15.61 12.60
CA LYS A 28 9.67 -16.27 11.82
C LYS A 28 9.29 -15.47 10.57
N ASN A 29 9.30 -14.15 10.67
CA ASN A 29 8.88 -13.25 9.60
C ASN A 29 10.07 -12.61 8.87
N ASN A 30 11.17 -13.35 8.74
CA ASN A 30 12.33 -12.97 7.94
C ASN A 30 12.48 -13.87 6.68
N PRO A 31 11.50 -13.87 5.74
CA PRO A 31 11.49 -14.79 4.59
C PRO A 31 12.67 -14.57 3.65
N GLN A 32 13.25 -13.37 3.63
CA GLN A 32 14.41 -13.02 2.81
C GLN A 32 15.75 -13.29 3.52
N GLY A 33 15.72 -13.77 4.77
CA GLY A 33 16.92 -14.07 5.54
C GLY A 33 17.82 -12.87 5.84
N ARG A 34 17.28 -11.64 5.84
CA ARG A 34 18.05 -10.40 6.02
C ARG A 34 18.82 -10.39 7.32
N ASN A 35 20.10 -10.03 7.26
CA ASN A 35 20.98 -10.02 8.43
C ASN A 35 20.57 -8.95 9.45
N ILE A 36 20.05 -7.81 8.99
CA ILE A 36 19.53 -6.76 9.86
C ILE A 36 18.45 -7.27 10.83
N ASN A 37 17.55 -8.13 10.37
CA ASN A 37 16.49 -8.70 11.21
C ASN A 37 17.05 -9.68 12.23
N LYS A 38 18.04 -10.49 11.82
CA LYS A 38 18.72 -11.45 12.72
C LYS A 38 19.43 -10.73 13.86
N THR A 39 20.10 -9.61 13.58
CA THR A 39 20.83 -8.88 14.62
C THR A 39 19.91 -8.28 15.67
N VAL A 40 18.76 -7.72 15.26
CA VAL A 40 17.77 -7.20 16.21
C VAL A 40 17.12 -8.32 17.03
N ALA A 41 16.80 -9.46 16.40
CA ALA A 41 16.30 -10.62 17.12
C ALA A 41 17.29 -11.09 18.19
N ILE A 42 18.58 -11.22 17.83
CA ILE A 42 19.63 -11.63 18.80
C ILE A 42 19.78 -10.61 19.94
N ALA A 43 19.66 -9.30 19.66
CA ALA A 43 19.66 -8.28 20.72
C ALA A 43 18.50 -8.49 21.69
N CYS A 44 17.29 -8.76 21.22
CA CYS A 44 16.13 -9.07 22.07
C CYS A 44 16.37 -10.32 22.94
N LEU A 45 17.06 -11.33 22.42
CA LEU A 45 17.39 -12.52 23.21
C LEU A 45 18.33 -12.22 24.38
N PHE A 46 19.34 -11.38 24.16
CA PHE A 46 20.25 -10.99 25.25
C PHE A 46 19.58 -10.08 26.28
N THR A 47 18.68 -9.17 25.88
CA THR A 47 17.89 -8.36 26.80
C THR A 47 16.91 -9.22 27.61
N ALA A 48 16.30 -10.23 26.99
CA ALA A 48 15.46 -11.21 27.66
C ALA A 48 16.24 -11.97 28.75
N ALA A 49 17.43 -12.49 28.42
CA ALA A 49 18.27 -13.18 29.38
C ALA A 49 18.68 -12.26 30.56
N TYR A 50 19.04 -11.02 30.27
CA TYR A 50 19.34 -10.04 31.30
C TYR A 50 18.15 -9.80 32.25
N ALA A 51 16.95 -9.54 31.70
CA ALA A 51 15.75 -9.34 32.49
C ALA A 51 15.36 -10.56 33.34
N PHE A 52 15.56 -11.77 32.78
CA PHE A 52 15.36 -13.02 33.50
C PHE A 52 16.30 -13.14 34.70
N PHE A 53 17.61 -12.96 34.50
CA PHE A 53 18.57 -13.03 35.60
C PHE A 53 18.32 -11.97 36.66
N ALA A 54 18.03 -10.73 36.27
CA ALA A 54 17.67 -9.65 37.18
C ALA A 54 16.42 -9.99 37.98
N GLY A 55 15.36 -10.52 37.38
CA GLY A 55 14.15 -10.94 38.07
C GLY A 55 14.40 -12.07 39.08
N MET A 56 15.22 -13.04 38.70
CA MET A 56 15.56 -14.16 39.58
C MET A 56 16.39 -13.75 40.81
N VAL A 57 17.23 -12.71 40.70
CA VAL A 57 17.94 -12.17 41.88
C VAL A 57 16.95 -11.80 42.96
N TYR A 58 15.92 -11.03 42.64
CA TYR A 58 14.91 -10.58 43.62
C TYR A 58 14.04 -11.72 44.14
N ILE A 59 13.63 -12.63 43.28
CA ILE A 59 12.79 -13.77 43.69
C ILE A 59 13.53 -14.70 44.62
N ARG A 60 14.79 -15.02 44.34
CA ARG A 60 15.58 -15.90 45.18
C ARG A 60 15.92 -15.27 46.53
N GLU A 61 16.21 -13.97 46.58
CA GLU A 61 16.37 -13.26 47.84
C GLU A 61 15.08 -13.28 48.67
N ALA A 62 13.91 -13.06 48.03
CA ALA A 62 12.63 -13.17 48.70
C ALA A 62 12.38 -14.55 49.33
N MET A 63 12.94 -15.60 48.73
CA MET A 63 12.88 -16.99 49.22
C MET A 63 13.97 -17.33 50.25
N GLY A 64 14.90 -16.43 50.55
CA GLY A 64 16.06 -16.69 51.39
C GLY A 64 17.08 -17.64 50.75
N LEU A 65 17.11 -17.75 49.40
CA LEU A 65 18.01 -18.62 48.65
C LEU A 65 19.19 -17.83 48.10
N ASP A 66 20.32 -18.51 47.86
CA ASP A 66 21.46 -17.89 47.22
C ASP A 66 21.14 -17.39 45.82
N TYR A 67 21.41 -16.12 45.54
CA TYR A 67 21.16 -15.44 44.26
C TYR A 67 22.44 -15.05 43.52
N THR A 68 23.61 -15.35 44.05
CA THR A 68 24.91 -14.93 43.52
C THR A 68 25.09 -15.34 42.05
N LEU A 69 24.70 -16.57 41.70
CA LEU A 69 24.76 -17.09 40.34
C LEU A 69 23.91 -16.24 39.37
N TYR A 70 22.69 -15.86 39.78
CA TYR A 70 21.79 -15.06 38.93
C TYR A 70 22.26 -13.62 38.81
N TYR A 71 22.83 -13.07 39.86
CA TYR A 71 23.43 -11.74 39.84
C TYR A 71 24.62 -11.69 38.85
N LYS A 72 25.55 -12.63 38.91
CA LYS A 72 26.64 -12.76 37.92
C LYS A 72 26.09 -12.98 36.52
N GLY A 73 24.96 -13.67 36.35
CA GLY A 73 24.26 -13.87 35.09
C GLY A 73 23.79 -12.57 34.41
N CYS A 74 23.54 -11.49 35.16
CA CYS A 74 23.14 -10.20 34.61
C CYS A 74 24.18 -9.59 33.63
N TRP A 75 25.43 -10.01 33.70
CA TRP A 75 26.46 -9.58 32.75
C TRP A 75 26.17 -9.98 31.30
N ILE A 76 25.27 -10.96 31.08
CA ILE A 76 24.84 -11.37 29.74
C ILE A 76 24.23 -10.23 28.91
N GLY A 77 23.66 -9.22 29.57
CA GLY A 77 23.09 -8.05 28.90
C GLY A 77 24.07 -7.29 28.02
N TRP A 78 25.37 -7.29 28.37
CA TRP A 78 26.39 -6.63 27.56
C TRP A 78 26.62 -7.27 26.20
N PHE A 79 26.26 -8.55 26.01
CA PHE A 79 26.31 -9.22 24.71
C PHE A 79 25.38 -8.55 23.68
N ALA A 80 24.34 -7.84 24.12
CA ALA A 80 23.49 -7.07 23.21
C ALA A 80 24.24 -5.98 22.45
N MET A 81 25.43 -5.56 22.90
CA MET A 81 26.27 -4.59 22.19
C MET A 81 26.72 -5.12 20.81
N ALA A 82 27.05 -6.41 20.70
CA ALA A 82 27.51 -7.00 19.44
C ALA A 82 26.44 -6.88 18.33
N PRO A 83 25.20 -7.36 18.51
CA PRO A 83 24.17 -7.20 17.48
C PRO A 83 23.79 -5.74 17.24
N ILE A 84 23.84 -4.84 18.23
CA ILE A 84 23.60 -3.40 18.03
C ILE A 84 24.64 -2.82 17.07
N TYR A 85 25.92 -3.15 17.23
CA TYR A 85 26.96 -2.69 16.31
C TYR A 85 26.82 -3.31 14.91
N GLN A 86 26.52 -4.62 14.83
CA GLN A 86 26.25 -5.26 13.55
C GLN A 86 25.08 -4.60 12.81
N PHE A 87 24.02 -4.25 13.52
CA PHE A 87 22.89 -3.52 12.97
C PHE A 87 23.30 -2.22 12.28
N ILE A 88 24.19 -1.42 12.90
CA ILE A 88 24.68 -0.15 12.34
C ILE A 88 25.30 -0.34 10.95
N PHE A 89 26.04 -1.44 10.75
CA PHE A 89 26.64 -1.76 9.46
C PHE A 89 25.64 -2.33 8.46
N TYR A 90 24.76 -3.24 8.91
CA TYR A 90 23.77 -3.89 8.03
C TYR A 90 22.68 -2.93 7.56
N VAL A 91 22.41 -1.83 8.25
CA VAL A 91 21.49 -0.79 7.78
C VAL A 91 21.95 -0.17 6.46
N LYS A 92 23.27 -0.05 6.25
CA LYS A 92 23.84 0.46 5.00
C LYS A 92 23.94 -0.62 3.93
N ASP A 93 24.45 -1.78 4.31
CA ASP A 93 24.68 -2.91 3.42
C ASP A 93 24.44 -4.21 4.19
N ASP A 94 23.36 -4.91 3.85
CA ASP A 94 22.94 -6.17 4.51
C ASP A 94 23.98 -7.32 4.34
N LYS A 95 24.92 -7.17 3.42
CA LYS A 95 26.01 -8.14 3.18
C LYS A 95 27.37 -7.66 3.68
N SER A 96 27.42 -6.65 4.53
CA SER A 96 28.66 -6.06 5.02
C SER A 96 29.54 -7.07 5.76
N LYS A 97 30.73 -7.37 5.22
CA LYS A 97 31.74 -8.22 5.89
C LYS A 97 32.24 -7.57 7.19
N ASN A 98 32.34 -6.25 7.24
CA ASN A 98 32.78 -5.54 8.44
C ASN A 98 31.83 -5.73 9.62
N ALA A 99 30.52 -5.87 9.37
CA ALA A 99 29.53 -6.19 10.41
C ALA A 99 29.84 -7.53 11.09
N PHE A 100 30.23 -8.54 10.31
CA PHE A 100 30.58 -9.85 10.84
C PHE A 100 31.81 -9.79 11.75
N PHE A 101 32.91 -9.17 11.29
CA PHE A 101 34.15 -9.10 12.08
C PHE A 101 34.00 -8.26 13.35
N VAL A 102 33.32 -7.12 13.27
CA VAL A 102 33.04 -6.28 14.44
C VAL A 102 32.19 -7.05 15.45
N GLY A 103 31.11 -7.72 14.99
CA GLY A 103 30.29 -8.54 15.87
C GLY A 103 31.07 -9.65 16.54
N LEU A 104 31.87 -10.39 15.78
CA LEU A 104 32.72 -11.48 16.31
C LEU A 104 33.69 -10.97 17.39
N GLY A 105 34.38 -9.86 17.13
CA GLY A 105 35.29 -9.24 18.11
C GLY A 105 34.57 -8.85 19.40
N LEU A 106 33.38 -8.27 19.31
CA LEU A 106 32.58 -7.90 20.48
C LEU A 106 32.06 -9.12 21.23
N TYR A 107 31.61 -10.17 20.55
CA TYR A 107 31.20 -11.41 21.21
C TYR A 107 32.35 -12.07 21.95
N LEU A 108 33.55 -12.10 21.37
CA LEU A 108 34.74 -12.63 22.03
C LEU A 108 35.12 -11.81 23.27
N PHE A 109 35.11 -10.45 23.15
CA PHE A 109 35.40 -9.56 24.28
C PHE A 109 34.43 -9.78 25.45
N TRP A 110 33.13 -9.78 25.17
CA TRP A 110 32.12 -9.96 26.23
C TRP A 110 32.09 -11.39 26.76
N SER A 111 32.44 -12.40 25.95
CA SER A 111 32.58 -13.79 26.43
C SER A 111 33.73 -13.93 27.43
N LEU A 112 34.82 -13.24 27.18
CA LEU A 112 35.95 -13.22 28.12
C LEU A 112 35.56 -12.52 29.43
N ALA A 113 34.91 -11.35 29.34
CA ALA A 113 34.43 -10.63 30.51
C ALA A 113 33.41 -11.43 31.33
N TYR A 114 32.50 -12.13 30.64
CA TYR A 114 31.52 -13.00 31.28
C TYR A 114 32.17 -14.21 31.96
N ALA A 115 33.13 -14.86 31.30
CA ALA A 115 33.89 -15.95 31.90
C ALA A 115 34.64 -15.51 33.17
N LEU A 116 35.30 -14.35 33.15
CA LEU A 116 35.97 -13.78 34.31
C LEU A 116 35.01 -13.48 35.46
N CYS A 117 33.75 -13.07 35.17
CA CYS A 117 32.73 -12.86 36.19
C CYS A 117 32.39 -14.14 36.98
N PHE A 118 32.40 -15.31 36.28
CA PHE A 118 32.07 -16.59 36.91
C PHE A 118 33.25 -17.28 37.55
N THR A 119 34.46 -17.11 36.99
CA THR A 119 35.64 -17.85 37.38
C THR A 119 36.54 -17.11 38.38
N SER A 120 36.34 -15.79 38.56
CA SER A 120 37.16 -15.01 39.45
C SER A 120 36.37 -13.88 40.14
N ASP A 121 36.86 -13.47 41.31
CA ASP A 121 36.28 -12.30 42.04
C ASP A 121 36.84 -10.94 41.51
N TRP A 122 37.60 -10.95 40.40
CA TRP A 122 38.16 -9.73 39.79
C TRP A 122 37.08 -8.84 39.15
N MET A 123 36.02 -9.44 38.70
CA MET A 123 34.88 -8.69 38.09
C MET A 123 33.86 -8.34 39.14
N GLU A 124 33.19 -9.32 39.70
CA GLU A 124 32.04 -9.06 40.59
C GLU A 124 31.88 -10.22 41.60
N PRO A 125 32.43 -10.10 42.83
CA PRO A 125 32.36 -11.14 43.84
C PRO A 125 30.96 -11.39 44.35
N GLY A 126 30.00 -10.44 44.16
CA GLY A 126 28.62 -10.61 44.58
C GLY A 126 27.93 -9.30 44.98
N VAL A 127 26.88 -9.40 45.76
CA VAL A 127 26.12 -8.26 46.25
C VAL A 127 26.07 -8.32 47.78
N LYS A 128 26.31 -7.20 48.44
CA LYS A 128 26.18 -7.10 49.90
C LYS A 128 24.73 -7.12 50.34
N SER A 129 23.88 -6.49 49.57
CA SER A 129 22.45 -6.43 49.82
C SER A 129 21.71 -6.12 48.51
N VAL A 130 20.53 -6.70 48.30
CA VAL A 130 19.68 -6.43 47.14
C VAL A 130 18.74 -5.25 47.39
N MET A 131 18.37 -5.01 48.64
CA MET A 131 17.55 -3.85 49.04
C MET A 131 18.04 -3.22 50.37
N PRO A 132 18.67 -2.03 50.36
CA PRO A 132 19.10 -1.29 49.16
C PRO A 132 20.18 -2.05 48.38
N TYR A 133 20.19 -1.87 47.03
CA TYR A 133 21.13 -2.56 46.18
C TYR A 133 22.56 -2.04 46.41
N VAL A 134 23.41 -2.90 47.00
CA VAL A 134 24.81 -2.58 47.33
C VAL A 134 25.72 -3.66 46.71
N PRO A 135 26.31 -3.42 45.55
CA PRO A 135 27.19 -4.38 44.89
C PRO A 135 28.57 -4.47 45.59
N HIS A 136 29.20 -5.60 45.43
CA HIS A 136 30.59 -5.80 45.78
C HIS A 136 31.41 -5.65 44.47
N TYR A 137 32.21 -4.60 44.39
CA TYR A 137 32.97 -4.30 43.17
C TYR A 137 34.30 -5.04 43.13
N GLY A 138 34.55 -5.79 42.05
CA GLY A 138 35.86 -6.33 41.72
C GLY A 138 36.78 -5.29 41.07
N ILE A 139 38.07 -5.57 41.02
CA ILE A 139 39.10 -4.66 40.48
C ILE A 139 38.84 -4.29 39.00
N LEU A 140 38.41 -5.25 38.20
CA LEU A 140 38.20 -5.09 36.77
C LEU A 140 36.79 -4.61 36.41
N GLU A 141 35.84 -4.65 37.32
CA GLU A 141 34.45 -4.30 37.03
C GLU A 141 34.28 -2.87 36.51
N ARG A 142 34.83 -1.87 37.20
CA ARG A 142 34.72 -0.46 36.81
C ARG A 142 35.34 -0.18 35.43
N PRO A 143 36.56 -0.63 35.13
CA PRO A 143 37.12 -0.48 33.79
C PRO A 143 36.27 -1.12 32.69
N VAL A 144 35.78 -2.33 32.88
CA VAL A 144 34.98 -3.06 31.88
C VAL A 144 33.61 -2.42 31.67
N ARG A 145 32.93 -1.99 32.73
CA ARG A 145 31.66 -1.22 32.64
C ARG A 145 31.87 0.11 31.93
N SER A 146 32.97 0.80 32.21
CA SER A 146 33.30 2.07 31.53
C SER A 146 33.51 1.86 30.04
N ILE A 147 34.20 0.79 29.61
CA ILE A 147 34.34 0.41 28.21
C ILE A 147 32.95 0.20 27.57
N GLY A 148 32.06 -0.56 28.24
CA GLY A 148 30.69 -0.77 27.79
C GLY A 148 29.90 0.53 27.62
N GLY A 149 30.03 1.44 28.57
CA GLY A 149 29.40 2.77 28.51
C GLY A 149 29.92 3.62 27.33
N PHE A 150 31.23 3.66 27.10
CA PHE A 150 31.81 4.34 25.93
C PHE A 150 31.35 3.70 24.61
N MET A 151 31.27 2.37 24.55
CA MET A 151 30.75 1.66 23.40
C MET A 151 29.30 2.04 23.13
N LEU A 152 28.46 2.11 24.15
CA LEU A 152 27.07 2.50 24.01
C LEU A 152 26.93 3.94 23.45
N ILE A 153 27.70 4.88 24.01
CA ILE A 153 27.71 6.26 23.51
C ILE A 153 28.18 6.34 22.05
N TYR A 154 29.22 5.59 21.71
CA TYR A 154 29.73 5.52 20.33
C TYR A 154 28.71 4.87 19.39
N ALA A 155 27.98 3.85 19.83
CA ALA A 155 26.91 3.24 19.03
C ALA A 155 25.79 4.25 18.71
N ILE A 156 25.38 5.05 19.71
CA ILE A 156 24.39 6.13 19.53
C ILE A 156 24.92 7.17 18.52
N TYR A 157 26.13 7.63 18.68
CA TYR A 157 26.76 8.58 17.75
C TYR A 157 26.76 8.03 16.31
N ARG A 158 27.16 6.78 16.13
CA ARG A 158 27.17 6.11 14.81
C ARG A 158 25.77 5.98 14.22
N LEU A 159 24.75 5.60 15.01
CA LEU A 159 23.35 5.55 14.56
C LEU A 159 22.85 6.93 14.10
N LEU A 160 23.15 7.98 14.85
CA LEU A 160 22.78 9.35 14.49
C LEU A 160 23.47 9.82 13.20
N LYS A 161 24.73 9.42 12.99
CA LYS A 161 25.46 9.71 11.74
C LYS A 161 24.87 8.95 10.55
N VAL A 162 24.63 7.65 10.69
CA VAL A 162 24.02 6.82 9.63
C VAL A 162 22.62 7.31 9.28
N ARG A 163 21.86 7.84 10.25
CA ARG A 163 20.55 8.47 10.00
C ARG A 163 20.63 9.63 8.99
N GLN A 164 21.73 10.39 8.96
CA GLN A 164 21.91 11.50 8.02
C GLN A 164 22.22 11.01 6.60
N GLU A 165 22.79 9.82 6.47
CA GLU A 165 23.22 9.22 5.22
C GLU A 165 22.12 8.35 4.54
N VAL A 166 21.01 8.10 5.24
CA VAL A 166 19.90 7.24 4.79
C VAL A 166 18.62 8.06 4.70
N ALA A 167 17.81 7.80 3.66
CA ALA A 167 16.55 8.49 3.41
C ALA A 167 15.32 7.61 3.71
N GLY A 168 14.13 8.20 3.67
CA GLY A 168 12.84 7.52 3.70
C GLY A 168 12.53 6.74 4.98
N VAL A 169 11.90 5.58 4.79
CA VAL A 169 11.45 4.70 5.89
C VAL A 169 12.62 4.29 6.79
N ARG A 170 13.79 3.98 6.20
CA ARG A 170 14.99 3.59 6.96
C ARG A 170 15.47 4.69 7.90
N ARG A 171 15.38 5.97 7.49
CA ARG A 171 15.73 7.11 8.33
C ARG A 171 14.84 7.20 9.58
N MET A 172 13.55 6.94 9.41
CA MET A 172 12.59 6.92 10.53
C MET A 172 12.83 5.73 11.46
N GLN A 173 13.08 4.55 10.92
CA GLN A 173 13.42 3.35 11.70
C GLN A 173 14.64 3.58 12.60
N ILE A 174 15.73 4.13 12.04
CA ILE A 174 16.95 4.48 12.80
C ILE A 174 16.65 5.53 13.87
N ARG A 175 15.78 6.50 13.59
CA ARG A 175 15.38 7.52 14.56
C ARG A 175 14.76 6.92 15.83
N TYR A 176 13.81 5.97 15.67
CA TYR A 176 13.16 5.34 16.83
C TYR A 176 14.11 4.40 17.58
N LEU A 177 14.93 3.63 16.86
CA LEU A 177 15.94 2.79 17.48
C LEU A 177 16.98 3.60 18.27
N ALA A 178 17.46 4.70 17.67
CA ALA A 178 18.41 5.61 18.34
C ALA A 178 17.78 6.26 19.58
N PHE A 179 16.51 6.70 19.50
CA PHE A 179 15.80 7.30 20.61
C PHE A 179 15.65 6.32 21.77
N GLY A 180 15.22 5.07 21.50
CA GLY A 180 15.12 4.03 22.53
C GLY A 180 16.47 3.71 23.17
N LEU A 181 17.54 3.67 22.38
CA LEU A 181 18.88 3.43 22.89
C LEU A 181 19.41 4.62 23.74
N ILE A 182 19.05 5.86 23.36
CA ILE A 182 19.36 7.07 24.15
C ILE A 182 18.68 7.03 25.50
N VAL A 183 17.37 6.70 25.54
CA VAL A 183 16.62 6.58 26.79
C VAL A 183 17.24 5.52 27.69
N TYR A 184 17.53 4.35 27.14
CA TYR A 184 18.19 3.27 27.89
C TYR A 184 19.57 3.70 28.42
N ALA A 185 20.41 4.32 27.58
CA ALA A 185 21.73 4.79 27.95
C ALA A 185 21.70 5.87 29.04
N ALA A 186 20.77 6.83 28.91
CA ALA A 186 20.62 7.91 29.91
C ALA A 186 20.31 7.34 31.29
N VAL A 187 19.41 6.35 31.37
CA VAL A 187 19.08 5.69 32.65
C VAL A 187 20.25 4.85 33.14
N ALA A 188 20.91 4.07 32.27
CA ALA A 188 22.06 3.28 32.66
C ALA A 188 23.23 4.16 33.20
N ILE A 189 23.48 5.31 32.59
CA ILE A 189 24.49 6.28 33.05
C ILE A 189 24.05 6.92 34.36
N LEU A 190 22.79 7.37 34.48
CA LEU A 190 22.26 7.96 35.67
C LEU A 190 22.37 6.99 36.88
N THR A 191 21.96 5.75 36.69
CA THR A 191 22.01 4.73 37.74
C THR A 191 23.43 4.34 38.10
N SER A 192 24.32 4.18 37.09
CA SER A 192 25.70 3.76 37.33
C SER A 192 26.59 4.86 37.93
N CYS A 193 26.42 6.12 37.49
CA CYS A 193 27.28 7.22 37.90
C CYS A 193 26.69 7.98 39.09
N PHE A 194 25.41 8.37 39.03
CA PHE A 194 24.81 9.26 40.01
C PHE A 194 24.51 8.57 41.34
N PHE A 195 23.90 7.39 41.29
CA PHE A 195 23.63 6.64 42.53
C PHE A 195 24.88 6.07 43.20
N SER A 196 25.92 5.75 42.39
CA SER A 196 27.22 5.35 42.91
C SER A 196 27.95 6.48 43.69
N LEU A 197 27.74 7.75 43.28
CA LEU A 197 28.30 8.93 43.94
C LEU A 197 27.55 9.30 45.23
N LEU A 198 26.23 9.02 45.31
CA LEU A 198 25.37 9.42 46.40
C LEU A 198 25.36 8.47 47.63
N GLY A 199 26.21 7.49 47.70
CA GLY A 199 26.28 6.64 48.90
C GLY A 199 26.61 5.18 48.67
N GLY A 200 27.26 4.86 47.60
CA GLY A 200 27.66 3.50 47.31
C GLY A 200 26.52 2.59 46.80
N LEU A 201 25.36 3.20 46.48
CA LEU A 201 24.28 2.51 45.79
C LEU A 201 24.75 2.20 44.36
N GLY A 202 24.82 0.93 44.01
CA GLY A 202 25.23 0.49 42.65
C GLY A 202 24.10 0.58 41.63
N CYS A 203 24.46 0.25 40.38
CA CYS A 203 23.47 0.13 39.32
C CYS A 203 22.57 -1.08 39.60
N ASP A 204 21.33 -0.83 40.01
CA ASP A 204 20.35 -1.85 40.24
C ASP A 204 19.93 -2.53 38.93
N PRO A 205 20.15 -3.85 38.78
CA PRO A 205 19.76 -4.58 37.56
C PRO A 205 18.26 -4.47 37.24
N ALA A 206 17.42 -4.36 38.24
CA ALA A 206 15.98 -4.23 38.05
C ALA A 206 15.64 -2.91 37.34
N LEU A 207 16.22 -1.80 37.80
CA LEU A 207 15.93 -0.49 37.26
C LEU A 207 16.33 -0.41 35.77
N THR A 208 17.52 -0.89 35.44
CA THR A 208 17.96 -0.94 34.03
C THR A 208 17.14 -1.89 33.16
N SER A 209 16.66 -3.01 33.72
CA SER A 209 15.76 -3.95 33.02
C SER A 209 14.39 -3.34 32.76
N TYR A 210 13.81 -2.58 33.67
CA TYR A 210 12.55 -1.87 33.44
C TYR A 210 12.68 -0.85 32.29
N PHE A 211 13.80 -0.17 32.17
CA PHE A 211 14.03 0.78 31.08
C PHE A 211 14.39 0.10 29.75
N SER A 212 14.85 -1.16 29.76
CA SER A 212 14.98 -1.94 28.53
C SER A 212 13.62 -2.19 27.87
N LEU A 213 12.52 -2.20 28.65
CA LEU A 213 11.17 -2.27 28.13
C LEU A 213 10.85 -1.09 27.17
N ALA A 214 11.35 0.12 27.47
CA ALA A 214 11.17 1.26 26.58
C ALA A 214 11.85 1.02 25.22
N TRP A 215 13.03 0.42 25.20
CA TRP A 215 13.73 -0.01 23.99
C TRP A 215 12.92 -1.05 23.22
N THR A 216 12.43 -2.09 23.89
CA THR A 216 11.60 -3.14 23.29
C THR A 216 10.31 -2.59 22.69
N LEU A 217 9.62 -1.70 23.41
CA LEU A 217 8.39 -1.05 22.94
C LEU A 217 8.65 -0.13 21.72
N LEU A 218 9.78 0.58 21.70
CA LEU A 218 10.14 1.44 20.57
C LEU A 218 10.57 0.64 19.35
N ILE A 219 11.29 -0.47 19.51
CA ILE A 219 11.54 -1.44 18.45
C ILE A 219 10.21 -1.95 17.89
N PHE A 220 9.31 -2.38 18.78
CA PHE A 220 7.99 -2.86 18.40
C PHE A 220 7.20 -1.82 17.62
N TYR A 221 7.18 -0.56 18.08
CA TYR A 221 6.53 0.54 17.36
C TYR A 221 7.17 0.79 15.99
N ALA A 222 8.51 0.76 15.90
CA ALA A 222 9.21 0.90 14.62
C ALA A 222 8.91 -0.25 13.65
N ILE A 223 8.75 -1.48 14.17
CA ILE A 223 8.35 -2.64 13.40
C ILE A 223 6.93 -2.45 12.83
N THR A 224 5.97 -2.09 13.68
CA THR A 224 4.56 -2.02 13.31
C THR A 224 4.24 -0.83 12.40
N ARG A 225 4.82 0.34 12.68
CA ARG A 225 4.49 1.58 11.97
C ARG A 225 5.33 1.81 10.71
N TYR A 226 6.61 1.36 10.70
CA TYR A 226 7.58 1.71 9.66
C TYR A 226 8.18 0.50 8.93
N ARG A 227 7.51 -0.65 8.89
CA ARG A 227 7.96 -1.86 8.15
C ARG A 227 9.37 -2.32 8.48
N LEU A 228 9.83 -2.14 9.74
CA LEU A 228 11.22 -2.50 10.10
C LEU A 228 11.54 -3.96 9.72
N PHE A 229 10.55 -4.86 9.77
CA PHE A 229 10.72 -6.31 9.56
C PHE A 229 9.63 -6.97 8.72
N ASP A 230 8.86 -6.21 7.90
CA ASP A 230 7.75 -6.73 7.08
C ASP A 230 6.66 -7.50 7.87
N ILE A 231 6.50 -7.17 9.16
CA ILE A 231 5.65 -7.89 10.10
C ILE A 231 4.50 -6.99 10.56
N GLN A 232 3.31 -7.07 9.96
CA GLN A 232 2.21 -6.21 10.40
C GLN A 232 1.03 -6.93 11.08
N ILE A 233 0.66 -8.10 10.63
CA ILE A 233 -0.64 -8.69 10.99
C ILE A 233 -0.58 -9.52 12.29
N ILE A 234 0.52 -10.22 12.53
CA ILE A 234 0.65 -11.16 13.65
C ILE A 234 0.90 -10.45 14.97
N ILE A 235 1.50 -9.26 14.92
CA ILE A 235 1.93 -8.53 16.12
C ILE A 235 0.75 -7.92 16.89
N SER A 236 -0.29 -7.42 16.20
CA SER A 236 -1.45 -6.83 16.90
C SER A 236 -2.20 -7.85 17.76
N GLU A 237 -2.32 -9.09 17.28
CA GLU A 237 -2.93 -10.16 18.08
C GLU A 237 -2.04 -10.60 19.23
N THR A 238 -0.75 -10.77 19.00
CA THR A 238 0.19 -11.24 20.04
C THR A 238 0.42 -10.19 21.10
N LEU A 239 0.53 -8.90 20.76
CA LEU A 239 0.68 -7.82 21.73
C LEU A 239 -0.58 -7.64 22.59
N SER A 240 -1.77 -7.75 21.99
CA SER A 240 -3.03 -7.75 22.74
C SER A 240 -3.06 -8.88 23.78
N ILE A 241 -2.56 -10.06 23.43
CA ILE A 241 -2.45 -11.20 24.35
C ILE A 241 -1.43 -10.91 25.44
N VAL A 242 -0.27 -10.35 25.10
CA VAL A 242 0.79 -10.04 26.09
C VAL A 242 0.33 -8.95 27.06
N ILE A 243 -0.25 -7.85 26.58
CA ILE A 243 -0.80 -6.78 27.44
C ILE A 243 -1.90 -7.34 28.34
N LEU A 244 -2.79 -8.14 27.78
CA LEU A 244 -3.84 -8.79 28.53
C LEU A 244 -3.25 -9.71 29.62
N THR A 245 -2.20 -10.46 29.30
CA THR A 245 -1.50 -11.34 30.24
C THR A 245 -0.83 -10.54 31.36
N VAL A 246 -0.22 -9.40 31.05
CA VAL A 246 0.40 -8.52 32.08
C VAL A 246 -0.67 -7.89 32.96
N ILE A 247 -1.77 -7.41 32.40
CA ILE A 247 -2.90 -6.85 33.18
C ILE A 247 -3.51 -7.93 34.06
N LEU A 248 -3.76 -9.12 33.54
CA LEU A 248 -4.31 -10.24 34.27
C LEU A 248 -3.34 -10.76 35.33
N GLY A 249 -2.03 -10.75 35.08
CA GLY A 249 -0.99 -11.07 36.06
C GLY A 249 -0.96 -10.06 37.21
N GLY A 250 -1.05 -8.77 36.90
CA GLY A 250 -1.18 -7.72 37.94
C GLY A 250 -2.46 -7.86 38.77
N LEU A 251 -3.58 -8.14 38.11
CA LEU A 251 -4.85 -8.40 38.76
C LEU A 251 -4.78 -9.65 39.67
N ASN A 252 -4.04 -10.68 39.24
CA ASN A 252 -3.80 -11.89 40.03
C ASN A 252 -3.08 -11.56 41.34
N VAL A 253 -2.03 -10.75 41.31
CA VAL A 253 -1.28 -10.34 42.50
C VAL A 253 -2.17 -9.56 43.47
N VAL A 254 -3.04 -8.70 42.98
CA VAL A 254 -4.00 -7.94 43.78
C VAL A 254 -5.03 -8.87 44.42
N LEU A 255 -5.64 -9.76 43.64
CA LEU A 255 -6.60 -10.75 44.12
C LEU A 255 -5.99 -11.70 45.13
N PHE A 256 -4.78 -12.18 44.89
CA PHE A 256 -4.03 -13.00 45.86
C PHE A 256 -3.87 -12.30 47.21
N LYS A 257 -3.39 -11.04 47.22
CA LYS A 257 -3.21 -10.27 48.45
C LYS A 257 -4.51 -9.99 49.21
N LEU A 258 -5.61 -9.84 48.47
CA LEU A 258 -6.94 -9.63 49.09
C LEU A 258 -7.49 -10.93 49.71
N LEU A 259 -7.21 -12.09 49.12
CA LEU A 259 -7.75 -13.38 49.55
C LEU A 259 -6.86 -14.10 50.58
N GLU A 260 -5.55 -13.88 50.56
CA GLU A 260 -4.57 -14.53 51.44
C GLU A 260 -4.91 -14.42 52.94
N PRO A 261 -5.35 -13.24 53.46
CA PRO A 261 -5.69 -13.11 54.90
C PRO A 261 -6.89 -13.94 55.33
N PHE A 262 -7.79 -14.28 54.38
CA PHE A 262 -9.04 -14.98 54.68
C PHE A 262 -8.99 -16.49 54.40
N LEU A 263 -8.19 -16.92 53.43
CA LEU A 263 -8.24 -18.28 52.90
C LEU A 263 -6.91 -19.03 52.99
N GLY A 264 -5.84 -18.34 53.43
CA GLY A 264 -4.49 -18.88 53.39
C GLY A 264 -3.91 -18.94 51.98
N SER A 265 -2.57 -18.99 51.88
CA SER A 265 -1.83 -18.76 50.64
C SER A 265 -2.19 -19.76 49.53
N VAL A 266 -2.42 -21.05 49.85
CA VAL A 266 -2.70 -22.07 48.85
C VAL A 266 -4.05 -21.88 48.15
N TRP A 267 -5.10 -21.65 48.93
CA TRP A 267 -6.45 -21.43 48.42
C TRP A 267 -6.58 -20.07 47.73
N ALA A 268 -5.89 -19.03 48.23
CA ALA A 268 -5.85 -17.72 47.57
C ALA A 268 -5.24 -17.78 46.17
N ILE A 269 -4.12 -18.52 45.99
CA ILE A 269 -3.51 -18.75 44.67
C ILE A 269 -4.49 -19.48 43.75
N PHE A 270 -5.09 -20.57 44.23
CA PHE A 270 -5.99 -21.39 43.40
C PHE A 270 -7.21 -20.59 42.93
N ILE A 271 -7.88 -19.88 43.83
CA ILE A 271 -9.07 -19.08 43.51
C ILE A 271 -8.73 -17.90 42.60
N SER A 272 -7.62 -17.16 42.89
CA SER A 272 -7.22 -16.05 42.02
C SER A 272 -6.89 -16.50 40.62
N LEU A 273 -6.25 -17.66 40.46
CA LEU A 273 -5.95 -18.27 39.16
C LEU A 273 -7.23 -18.67 38.41
N CYS A 274 -8.19 -19.31 39.12
CA CYS A 274 -9.48 -19.69 38.53
C CYS A 274 -10.29 -18.49 38.04
N VAL A 275 -10.34 -17.40 38.84
CA VAL A 275 -11.02 -16.15 38.45
C VAL A 275 -10.40 -15.56 37.18
N ILE A 276 -9.09 -15.56 37.05
CA ILE A 276 -8.39 -15.04 35.89
C ILE A 276 -8.63 -15.91 34.65
N ILE A 277 -8.61 -17.23 34.80
CA ILE A 277 -8.92 -18.15 33.69
C ILE A 277 -10.34 -17.88 33.19
N VAL A 278 -11.31 -17.67 34.06
CA VAL A 278 -12.70 -17.35 33.70
C VAL A 278 -12.78 -16.00 32.97
N ILE A 279 -12.06 -14.97 33.45
CA ILE A 279 -12.01 -13.65 32.79
C ILE A 279 -11.35 -13.76 31.42
N PHE A 280 -10.27 -14.53 31.29
CA PHE A 280 -9.55 -14.74 30.03
C PHE A 280 -10.41 -15.48 28.98
N LEU A 281 -11.19 -16.47 29.42
CA LEU A 281 -12.08 -17.23 28.53
C LEU A 281 -13.32 -16.44 28.10
N ARG A 282 -13.68 -15.36 28.82
CA ARG A 282 -14.84 -14.53 28.43
C ARG A 282 -14.49 -13.55 27.30
N THR A 283 -14.98 -13.86 26.14
CA THR A 283 -14.82 -13.19 24.84
C THR A 283 -14.96 -11.66 24.79
N PRO A 284 -15.77 -10.95 25.62
CA PRO A 284 -15.93 -9.49 25.49
C PRO A 284 -14.70 -8.69 25.90
N LEU A 285 -14.00 -9.10 26.95
CA LEU A 285 -12.81 -8.37 27.43
C LEU A 285 -11.67 -8.44 26.42
N ARG A 286 -11.48 -9.60 25.81
CA ARG A 286 -10.53 -9.80 24.70
C ARG A 286 -10.86 -8.90 23.51
N ARG A 287 -12.13 -8.78 23.11
CA ARG A 287 -12.57 -7.91 22.01
C ARG A 287 -12.43 -6.42 22.33
N MET A 288 -12.67 -6.00 23.58
CA MET A 288 -12.56 -4.61 24.02
C MET A 288 -11.09 -4.14 24.02
N VAL A 289 -10.18 -4.97 24.51
CA VAL A 289 -8.73 -4.68 24.49
C VAL A 289 -8.22 -4.73 23.05
N GLN A 290 -8.65 -5.69 22.24
CA GLN A 290 -8.30 -5.77 20.83
C GLN A 290 -8.87 -4.59 20.05
N GLY A 291 -10.14 -4.19 20.28
CA GLY A 291 -10.78 -3.06 19.59
C GLY A 291 -10.15 -1.72 19.93
N GLY A 292 -10.01 -1.39 21.21
CA GLY A 292 -9.43 -0.10 21.65
C GLY A 292 -7.97 0.07 21.24
N PHE A 293 -7.19 -1.01 21.24
CA PHE A 293 -5.80 -1.01 20.77
C PHE A 293 -5.71 -0.92 19.25
N TYR A 294 -6.65 -1.57 18.54
CA TYR A 294 -6.79 -1.52 17.09
C TYR A 294 -7.12 -0.11 16.62
N ASP A 295 -8.06 0.57 17.28
CA ASP A 295 -8.50 1.93 16.89
C ASP A 295 -7.42 2.98 17.18
N THR A 296 -6.65 2.82 18.28
CA THR A 296 -5.59 3.78 18.66
C THR A 296 -4.32 3.63 17.82
N LEU A 297 -3.93 2.40 17.45
CA LEU A 297 -2.73 2.13 16.64
C LEU A 297 -3.01 2.04 15.14
N LEU A 298 -4.25 1.75 14.75
CA LEU A 298 -4.66 1.47 13.38
C LEU A 298 -5.84 2.36 12.93
N GLY A 299 -6.09 3.48 13.60
CA GLY A 299 -7.20 4.40 13.32
C GLY A 299 -7.27 4.83 11.84
N ASP A 300 -6.14 4.92 11.17
CA ASP A 300 -6.06 5.12 9.72
C ASP A 300 -6.78 4.00 8.92
N LYS A 301 -6.92 2.79 9.48
CA LYS A 301 -7.48 1.63 8.77
C LYS A 301 -9.00 1.71 8.53
N TYR A 302 -9.72 2.43 9.39
CA TYR A 302 -11.18 2.64 9.25
C TYR A 302 -11.51 3.60 8.12
N GLU A 303 -10.75 4.67 7.98
CA GLU A 303 -10.87 5.62 6.88
C GLU A 303 -10.57 4.95 5.53
N TYR A 304 -9.56 4.09 5.50
CA TYR A 304 -9.17 3.30 4.35
C TYR A 304 -10.21 2.24 3.93
N GLN A 305 -10.84 1.54 4.87
CA GLN A 305 -11.91 0.59 4.54
C GLN A 305 -13.14 1.31 3.95
N ARG A 306 -13.43 2.52 4.41
CA ARG A 306 -14.50 3.36 3.84
C ARG A 306 -14.16 3.73 2.40
N ILE A 307 -12.95 4.24 2.16
CA ILE A 307 -12.46 4.60 0.82
C ILE A 307 -12.52 3.39 -0.12
N LEU A 308 -12.00 2.23 0.29
CA LEU A 308 -12.07 1.00 -0.49
C LEU A 308 -13.51 0.62 -0.84
N ARG A 309 -14.42 0.67 0.11
CA ARG A 309 -15.82 0.28 -0.09
C ARG A 309 -16.56 1.24 -1.03
N GLU A 310 -16.38 2.54 -0.86
CA GLU A 310 -16.98 3.57 -1.70
C GLU A 310 -16.39 3.55 -3.12
N SER A 311 -15.06 3.45 -3.23
CA SER A 311 -14.35 3.38 -4.51
C SER A 311 -14.71 2.12 -5.29
N THR A 312 -14.70 0.95 -4.65
CA THR A 312 -15.00 -0.32 -5.34
C THR A 312 -16.41 -0.31 -5.92
N LYS A 313 -17.40 0.24 -5.19
CA LYS A 313 -18.78 0.29 -5.67
C LYS A 313 -18.93 1.21 -6.88
N ALA A 314 -18.29 2.36 -6.87
CA ALA A 314 -18.31 3.31 -7.99
C ALA A 314 -17.54 2.77 -9.22
N ILE A 315 -16.34 2.25 -9.00
CA ILE A 315 -15.46 1.70 -10.04
C ILE A 315 -16.15 0.57 -10.85
N VAL A 316 -16.87 -0.33 -10.17
CA VAL A 316 -17.54 -1.47 -10.83
C VAL A 316 -18.76 -1.04 -11.67
N THR A 317 -19.37 0.10 -11.38
CA THR A 317 -20.57 0.59 -12.07
C THR A 317 -20.29 1.53 -13.23
N MET A 318 -19.09 2.11 -13.31
CA MET A 318 -18.70 3.03 -14.38
C MET A 318 -18.28 2.23 -15.62
N LEU A 319 -19.01 2.43 -16.72
CA LEU A 319 -18.73 1.80 -18.01
C LEU A 319 -17.99 2.74 -18.98
N ASP A 320 -18.05 4.04 -18.74
CA ASP A 320 -17.28 5.02 -19.50
C ASP A 320 -15.83 5.06 -19.00
N GLN A 321 -14.90 4.81 -19.90
CA GLN A 321 -13.47 4.70 -19.57
C GLN A 321 -12.89 6.05 -19.10
N GLU A 322 -13.27 7.15 -19.73
CA GLU A 322 -12.76 8.50 -19.38
C GLU A 322 -13.30 8.94 -18.00
N GLU A 323 -14.58 8.71 -17.73
CA GLU A 323 -15.20 9.00 -16.44
C GLU A 323 -14.57 8.16 -15.33
N LEU A 324 -14.34 6.87 -15.60
CA LEU A 324 -13.67 5.94 -14.68
C LEU A 324 -12.25 6.41 -14.33
N LEU A 325 -11.44 6.78 -15.33
CA LEU A 325 -10.06 7.21 -15.11
C LEU A 325 -9.99 8.51 -14.32
N ASN A 326 -10.85 9.49 -14.63
CA ASN A 326 -10.97 10.74 -13.89
C ASN A 326 -11.33 10.49 -12.41
N TYR A 327 -12.34 9.67 -12.17
CA TYR A 327 -12.80 9.32 -10.83
C TYR A 327 -11.70 8.61 -10.01
N LEU A 328 -11.01 7.65 -10.62
CA LEU A 328 -9.92 6.91 -9.98
C LEU A 328 -8.79 7.81 -9.51
N VAL A 329 -8.31 8.70 -10.39
CA VAL A 329 -7.20 9.58 -10.04
C VAL A 329 -7.61 10.58 -8.97
N LEU A 330 -8.84 11.11 -9.03
CA LEU A 330 -9.38 12.00 -8.01
C LEU A 330 -9.43 11.33 -6.63
N ILE A 331 -9.96 10.11 -6.55
CA ILE A 331 -9.99 9.34 -5.28
C ILE A 331 -8.59 9.06 -4.76
N LEU A 332 -7.67 8.62 -5.62
CA LEU A 332 -6.31 8.33 -5.21
C LEU A 332 -5.60 9.58 -4.69
N GLN A 333 -5.77 10.72 -5.37
CA GLN A 333 -5.23 11.99 -4.94
C GLN A 333 -5.78 12.42 -3.57
N GLN A 334 -7.10 12.40 -3.40
CA GLN A 334 -7.74 12.81 -2.14
C GLN A 334 -7.40 11.88 -0.98
N SER A 335 -7.41 10.57 -1.23
CA SER A 335 -7.19 9.57 -0.19
C SER A 335 -5.76 9.54 0.34
N PHE A 336 -4.78 9.68 -0.55
CA PHE A 336 -3.36 9.60 -0.19
C PHE A 336 -2.71 10.97 -0.08
N LYS A 337 -3.46 12.06 -0.34
CA LYS A 337 -2.95 13.46 -0.31
C LYS A 337 -1.63 13.59 -1.07
N VAL A 338 -1.58 13.04 -2.26
CA VAL A 338 -0.39 13.05 -3.10
C VAL A 338 -0.38 14.26 -4.01
N ARG A 339 0.81 14.82 -4.24
CA ARG A 339 0.97 16.00 -5.10
C ARG A 339 0.81 15.69 -6.57
N LYS A 340 1.25 14.51 -7.00
CA LYS A 340 1.26 14.10 -8.41
C LYS A 340 0.84 12.64 -8.56
N VAL A 341 0.00 12.39 -9.56
CA VAL A 341 -0.40 11.04 -9.98
C VAL A 341 -0.39 11.00 -11.50
N CYS A 342 0.23 9.97 -12.08
CA CYS A 342 0.14 9.70 -13.50
C CYS A 342 -0.29 8.26 -13.73
N LEU A 343 -1.22 8.07 -14.67
CA LEU A 343 -1.65 6.77 -15.14
C LEU A 343 -1.04 6.51 -16.52
N PHE A 344 -0.30 5.42 -16.60
CA PHE A 344 0.27 4.92 -17.84
C PHE A 344 -0.49 3.68 -18.27
N LEU A 345 -1.00 3.70 -19.51
CA LEU A 345 -1.67 2.55 -20.14
C LEU A 345 -0.95 2.18 -21.42
N ARG A 346 -1.04 0.90 -21.76
CA ARG A 346 -0.51 0.34 -22.99
C ARG A 346 -1.60 0.28 -24.06
N HIS A 347 -1.27 0.70 -25.27
CA HIS A 347 -2.13 0.52 -26.43
C HIS A 347 -1.55 -0.61 -27.29
N ALA A 348 -2.27 -1.72 -27.38
CA ALA A 348 -1.84 -2.93 -28.09
C ALA A 348 -0.46 -3.44 -27.60
N GLU A 349 0.49 -3.72 -28.50
CA GLU A 349 1.84 -4.20 -28.15
C GLU A 349 2.90 -3.09 -28.09
N GLY A 350 2.49 -1.83 -27.97
CA GLY A 350 3.37 -0.66 -27.93
C GLY A 350 3.92 -0.31 -26.53
N PRO A 351 4.59 0.84 -26.41
CA PRO A 351 5.03 1.40 -25.14
C PRO A 351 3.85 1.87 -24.26
N TYR A 352 4.14 2.14 -23.00
CA TYR A 352 3.17 2.71 -22.07
C TYR A 352 3.21 4.23 -22.17
N TYR A 353 2.06 4.86 -22.37
CA TYR A 353 1.88 6.31 -22.52
C TYR A 353 1.09 6.86 -21.34
N ILE A 354 1.31 8.14 -21.00
CA ILE A 354 0.46 8.86 -20.05
C ILE A 354 -0.94 8.97 -20.65
N ARG A 355 -1.90 8.33 -19.99
CA ARG A 355 -3.33 8.46 -20.34
C ARG A 355 -4.02 9.51 -19.51
N TYR A 356 -3.60 9.64 -18.26
CA TYR A 356 -4.13 10.62 -17.31
C TYR A 356 -3.04 11.13 -16.37
N GLN A 357 -3.14 12.39 -15.95
CA GLN A 357 -2.21 13.01 -15.01
C GLN A 357 -2.90 14.02 -14.11
N TRP A 358 -2.39 14.14 -12.88
CA TRP A 358 -2.80 15.14 -11.89
C TRP A 358 -1.59 15.83 -11.28
N GLY A 359 -1.70 17.15 -11.00
CA GLY A 359 -0.66 17.91 -10.31
C GLY A 359 0.56 18.27 -11.16
N MET A 360 0.51 18.09 -12.49
CA MET A 360 1.58 18.49 -13.42
C MET A 360 1.14 19.70 -14.24
N GLU A 361 1.97 20.74 -14.26
CA GLU A 361 1.70 21.95 -15.06
C GLU A 361 1.88 21.73 -16.57
N LYS A 362 2.82 20.85 -16.95
CA LYS A 362 3.06 20.46 -18.34
C LYS A 362 3.40 18.97 -18.41
N THR A 363 2.74 18.27 -19.32
CA THR A 363 3.11 16.89 -19.65
C THR A 363 4.49 16.91 -20.32
N PRO A 364 5.48 16.14 -19.85
CA PRO A 364 6.74 15.99 -20.57
C PRO A 364 6.44 15.41 -21.96
N THR A 365 6.73 16.19 -23.01
CA THR A 365 6.47 15.77 -24.40
C THR A 365 7.24 14.49 -24.71
N GLY A 366 6.55 13.42 -25.15
CA GLY A 366 7.16 12.15 -25.53
C GLY A 366 7.57 11.23 -24.40
N LEU A 367 7.13 11.47 -23.16
CA LEU A 367 7.41 10.56 -22.07
C LEU A 367 6.65 9.24 -22.26
N GLN A 368 7.40 8.20 -22.58
CA GLN A 368 6.90 6.85 -22.73
C GLN A 368 7.83 5.88 -22.01
N PHE A 369 7.24 4.80 -21.49
CA PHE A 369 7.98 3.71 -20.90
C PHE A 369 7.97 2.52 -21.86
N SER A 370 9.07 2.39 -22.60
CA SER A 370 9.41 1.19 -23.37
C SER A 370 10.58 0.45 -22.73
N ASP A 371 11.01 0.91 -21.53
CA ASP A 371 12.18 0.38 -20.85
C ASP A 371 11.88 -1.02 -20.31
N GLU A 372 12.40 -2.02 -20.98
CA GLU A 372 12.17 -3.44 -20.71
C GLU A 372 12.51 -3.81 -19.25
N LYS A 373 13.51 -3.15 -18.63
CA LYS A 373 13.98 -3.49 -17.30
C LYS A 373 12.97 -3.22 -16.20
N ILE A 374 12.32 -2.04 -16.19
CA ILE A 374 11.29 -1.75 -15.19
C ILE A 374 10.03 -2.57 -15.45
N ILE A 375 9.66 -2.72 -16.72
CA ILE A 375 8.51 -3.54 -17.12
C ILE A 375 8.76 -5.01 -16.76
N GLU A 376 9.96 -5.55 -17.02
CA GLU A 376 10.36 -6.89 -16.60
C GLU A 376 10.34 -7.03 -15.08
N TRP A 377 10.87 -6.02 -14.35
CA TRP A 377 10.85 -6.04 -12.89
C TRP A 377 9.42 -6.08 -12.35
N LEU A 378 8.53 -5.23 -12.87
CA LEU A 378 7.12 -5.19 -12.47
C LEU A 378 6.42 -6.51 -12.79
N LYS A 379 6.62 -7.09 -13.97
CA LYS A 379 6.06 -8.39 -14.37
C LYS A 379 6.56 -9.53 -13.49
N LYS A 380 7.85 -9.54 -13.15
CA LYS A 380 8.48 -10.60 -12.35
C LYS A 380 8.05 -10.56 -10.88
N ASN A 381 8.03 -9.36 -10.28
CA ASN A 381 7.80 -9.22 -8.85
C ASN A 381 6.31 -9.00 -8.50
N LYS A 382 5.51 -8.49 -9.45
CA LYS A 382 4.08 -8.15 -9.27
C LYS A 382 3.80 -7.33 -8.01
N GLN A 383 4.76 -6.49 -7.61
CA GLN A 383 4.74 -5.69 -6.40
C GLN A 383 4.93 -4.21 -6.73
N VAL A 384 4.55 -3.36 -5.78
CA VAL A 384 4.81 -1.92 -5.85
C VAL A 384 6.31 -1.67 -5.87
N PHE A 385 6.77 -0.83 -6.79
CA PHE A 385 8.15 -0.37 -6.86
C PHE A 385 8.26 0.95 -6.07
N ILE A 386 9.10 0.98 -5.05
CA ILE A 386 9.37 2.18 -4.24
C ILE A 386 10.80 2.62 -4.53
N LYS A 387 10.94 3.83 -5.08
CA LYS A 387 12.21 4.38 -5.55
C LYS A 387 13.29 4.35 -4.47
N GLU A 388 12.99 4.79 -3.26
CA GLU A 388 13.93 4.85 -2.15
C GLU A 388 14.38 3.46 -1.66
N GLU A 389 13.52 2.46 -1.67
CA GLU A 389 13.86 1.10 -1.20
C GLU A 389 14.78 0.37 -2.19
N GLN A 390 14.70 0.70 -3.47
CA GLN A 390 15.45 0.04 -4.53
C GLN A 390 16.81 0.68 -4.80
N GLN A 391 17.04 1.94 -4.37
CA GLN A 391 18.32 2.64 -4.54
C GLN A 391 19.53 1.92 -3.93
N GLY A 392 19.32 1.04 -2.93
CA GLY A 392 20.39 0.25 -2.32
C GLY A 392 20.58 -1.16 -2.89
N LEU A 393 19.60 -1.69 -3.64
CA LEU A 393 19.57 -3.07 -4.12
C LEU A 393 19.95 -3.20 -5.61
N LEU A 394 19.79 -2.14 -6.38
CA LEU A 394 20.02 -2.12 -7.83
C LEU A 394 21.32 -1.37 -8.12
N THR A 395 22.21 -1.95 -8.92
CA THR A 395 23.44 -1.28 -9.37
C THR A 395 23.07 0.01 -10.11
N LYS A 396 23.61 1.17 -9.64
CA LYS A 396 23.32 2.52 -10.15
C LYS A 396 23.30 2.61 -11.68
N GLU A 397 24.25 1.98 -12.37
CA GLU A 397 24.39 2.02 -13.82
C GLU A 397 23.21 1.44 -14.63
N LYS A 398 22.48 0.46 -14.05
CA LYS A 398 21.39 -0.24 -14.77
C LYS A 398 20.04 0.49 -14.72
N PHE A 399 19.83 1.39 -13.77
CA PHE A 399 18.56 2.07 -13.55
C PHE A 399 18.65 3.61 -13.59
N GLU A 400 19.79 4.17 -13.96
CA GLU A 400 20.00 5.63 -14.00
C GLU A 400 19.00 6.34 -14.94
N ALA A 401 18.76 5.76 -16.12
CA ALA A 401 17.76 6.26 -17.07
C ALA A 401 16.32 6.20 -16.51
N LEU A 402 15.98 5.14 -15.76
CA LEU A 402 14.68 5.02 -15.08
C LEU A 402 14.53 6.11 -14.01
N TYR A 403 15.53 6.30 -13.17
CA TYR A 403 15.49 7.34 -12.12
C TYR A 403 15.33 8.73 -12.74
N GLY A 404 16.02 9.03 -13.85
CA GLY A 404 15.84 10.29 -14.58
C GLY A 404 14.39 10.49 -15.08
N LYS A 405 13.75 9.43 -15.60
CA LYS A 405 12.34 9.48 -16.00
C LYS A 405 11.41 9.69 -14.80
N LEU A 406 11.63 8.96 -13.70
CA LEU A 406 10.84 9.10 -12.47
C LEU A 406 11.01 10.48 -11.85
N ASP A 407 12.23 11.03 -11.87
CA ASP A 407 12.50 12.39 -11.39
C ASP A 407 11.80 13.45 -12.24
N SER A 408 11.69 13.26 -13.56
CA SER A 408 10.99 14.18 -14.46
C SER A 408 9.49 14.32 -14.17
N ILE A 409 8.89 13.31 -13.56
CA ILE A 409 7.48 13.28 -13.12
C ILE A 409 7.34 13.32 -11.60
N GLU A 410 8.45 13.50 -10.87
CA GLU A 410 8.53 13.49 -9.41
C GLU A 410 7.87 12.26 -8.78
N ALA A 411 8.08 11.08 -9.38
CA ALA A 411 7.48 9.84 -8.90
C ALA A 411 8.38 9.14 -7.87
N ASP A 412 7.80 8.82 -6.72
CA ASP A 412 8.44 8.07 -5.63
C ASP A 412 8.02 6.59 -5.61
N LEU A 413 6.85 6.29 -6.22
CA LEU A 413 6.25 4.96 -6.19
C LEU A 413 5.62 4.63 -7.54
N ILE A 414 5.77 3.36 -7.98
CA ILE A 414 5.07 2.78 -9.13
C ILE A 414 4.18 1.64 -8.67
N LEU A 415 2.89 1.74 -8.94
CA LEU A 415 1.89 0.71 -8.68
C LEU A 415 1.52 0.01 -9.98
N PRO A 416 1.88 -1.27 -10.19
CA PRO A 416 1.51 -1.98 -11.40
C PRO A 416 0.03 -2.35 -11.41
N LEU A 417 -0.58 -2.29 -12.58
CA LEU A 417 -1.97 -2.67 -12.83
C LEU A 417 -2.00 -3.99 -13.62
N PHE A 418 -2.34 -5.08 -12.94
CA PHE A 418 -2.43 -6.40 -13.55
C PHE A 418 -3.88 -6.83 -13.72
N PHE A 419 -4.20 -7.24 -14.95
CA PHE A 419 -5.41 -8.01 -15.21
C PHE A 419 -5.02 -9.46 -15.55
N LYS A 420 -5.41 -10.42 -14.72
CA LYS A 420 -4.87 -11.79 -14.72
C LYS A 420 -3.33 -11.73 -14.59
N ASP A 421 -2.60 -12.20 -15.59
CA ASP A 421 -1.13 -12.16 -15.61
C ASP A 421 -0.55 -11.05 -16.49
N ASN A 422 -1.40 -10.26 -17.16
CA ASN A 422 -0.98 -9.20 -18.07
C ASN A 422 -0.86 -7.86 -17.35
N LEU A 423 0.29 -7.20 -17.50
CA LEU A 423 0.48 -5.82 -17.07
C LEU A 423 -0.21 -4.91 -18.10
N ILE A 424 -1.37 -4.35 -17.75
CA ILE A 424 -2.14 -3.45 -18.62
C ILE A 424 -1.69 -2.00 -18.52
N GLY A 425 -1.06 -1.65 -17.39
CA GLY A 425 -0.58 -0.31 -17.12
C GLY A 425 0.07 -0.20 -15.76
N PHE A 426 0.36 1.02 -15.34
CA PHE A 426 0.82 1.32 -13.99
C PHE A 426 0.48 2.76 -13.61
N LEU A 427 0.33 2.99 -12.30
CA LEU A 427 0.19 4.31 -11.70
C LEU A 427 1.52 4.74 -11.09
N THR A 428 1.88 6.00 -11.23
CA THR A 428 3.00 6.60 -10.50
C THR A 428 2.47 7.61 -9.50
N PHE A 429 3.07 7.64 -8.33
CA PHE A 429 2.71 8.55 -7.25
C PHE A 429 3.94 9.37 -6.85
N GLY A 430 3.74 10.68 -6.75
CA GLY A 430 4.73 11.61 -6.21
C GLY A 430 4.75 11.62 -4.68
N PRO A 431 5.52 12.54 -4.06
CA PRO A 431 5.55 12.68 -2.61
C PRO A 431 4.17 13.10 -2.08
N ASN A 432 3.85 12.65 -0.85
CA ASN A 432 2.69 13.14 -0.13
C ASN A 432 2.85 14.63 0.20
N GLU A 433 1.73 15.33 0.44
CA GLU A 433 1.74 16.75 0.83
C GLU A 433 2.63 17.01 2.05
N ASP A 434 2.63 16.10 3.03
CA ASP A 434 3.45 16.15 4.24
C ASP A 434 4.89 15.63 4.07
N ASN A 435 5.30 15.26 2.87
CA ASN A 435 6.58 14.60 2.57
C ASN A 435 6.85 13.36 3.46
N ARG A 436 5.81 12.68 3.95
CA ARG A 436 5.96 11.44 4.70
C ARG A 436 6.23 10.26 3.77
N PRO A 437 7.04 9.28 4.18
CA PRO A 437 7.22 8.06 3.39
C PRO A 437 5.91 7.26 3.33
N TYR A 438 5.71 6.51 2.23
CA TYR A 438 4.59 5.58 2.11
C TYR A 438 4.69 4.46 3.14
N LEU A 439 3.65 4.31 3.96
CA LEU A 439 3.58 3.27 4.98
C LEU A 439 3.14 1.93 4.34
N GLN A 440 3.33 0.81 5.06
CA GLN A 440 2.84 -0.48 4.58
C GLN A 440 1.33 -0.49 4.36
N SER A 441 0.58 0.13 5.28
CA SER A 441 -0.86 0.31 5.13
C SER A 441 -1.23 1.00 3.82
N ASP A 442 -0.48 2.06 3.44
CA ASP A 442 -0.72 2.78 2.20
C ASP A 442 -0.51 1.86 0.98
N ILE A 443 0.57 1.05 1.03
CA ILE A 443 0.92 0.12 -0.05
C ILE A 443 -0.09 -1.01 -0.20
N ASP A 444 -0.54 -1.61 0.90
CA ASP A 444 -1.54 -2.69 0.88
C ASP A 444 -2.86 -2.21 0.27
N ILE A 445 -3.23 -0.96 0.56
CA ILE A 445 -4.42 -0.32 -0.01
C ILE A 445 -4.21 0.01 -1.48
N LEU A 446 -3.06 0.62 -1.83
CA LEU A 446 -2.72 0.91 -3.22
C LEU A 446 -2.73 -0.36 -4.06
N GLN A 447 -2.20 -1.49 -3.57
CA GLN A 447 -2.24 -2.78 -4.26
C GLN A 447 -3.67 -3.27 -4.47
N THR A 448 -4.52 -3.14 -3.44
CA THR A 448 -5.94 -3.52 -3.54
C THR A 448 -6.68 -2.64 -4.54
N LEU A 449 -6.53 -1.32 -4.44
CA LEU A 449 -7.11 -0.37 -5.39
C LEU A 449 -6.57 -0.56 -6.81
N GLY A 450 -5.25 -0.81 -6.96
CA GLY A 450 -4.64 -1.10 -8.24
C GLY A 450 -5.23 -2.33 -8.92
N SER A 451 -5.47 -3.39 -8.16
CA SER A 451 -6.12 -4.59 -8.67
C SER A 451 -7.56 -4.33 -9.12
N GLN A 452 -8.35 -3.58 -8.34
CA GLN A 452 -9.71 -3.19 -8.71
C GLN A 452 -9.72 -2.25 -9.93
N THR A 453 -8.80 -1.30 -9.95
CA THR A 453 -8.58 -0.38 -11.09
C THR A 453 -8.28 -1.14 -12.37
N ALA A 454 -7.38 -2.12 -12.32
CA ALA A 454 -7.03 -2.94 -13.47
C ALA A 454 -8.25 -3.70 -14.02
N ILE A 455 -9.04 -4.31 -13.13
CA ILE A 455 -10.28 -5.00 -13.50
C ILE A 455 -11.27 -4.03 -14.16
N ALA A 456 -11.45 -2.85 -13.58
CA ALA A 456 -12.41 -1.86 -14.09
C ALA A 456 -12.01 -1.29 -15.46
N ILE A 457 -10.72 -0.96 -15.64
CA ILE A 457 -10.19 -0.49 -16.93
C ILE A 457 -10.40 -1.57 -18.01
N GLU A 458 -10.09 -2.82 -17.69
CA GLU A 458 -10.25 -3.92 -18.65
C GLU A 458 -11.72 -4.21 -18.96
N ASN A 459 -12.60 -4.15 -17.95
CA ASN A 459 -14.03 -4.28 -18.16
C ASN A 459 -14.59 -3.17 -19.06
N ALA A 460 -14.18 -1.91 -18.83
CA ALA A 460 -14.58 -0.79 -19.68
C ALA A 460 -14.06 -0.96 -21.12
N ARG A 461 -12.81 -1.44 -21.30
CA ARG A 461 -12.25 -1.77 -22.61
C ARG A 461 -13.04 -2.87 -23.31
N LEU A 462 -13.28 -3.98 -22.61
CA LEU A 462 -14.05 -5.12 -23.16
C LEU A 462 -15.50 -4.71 -23.47
N TYR A 463 -16.09 -3.86 -22.66
CA TYR A 463 -17.41 -3.32 -22.92
C TYR A 463 -17.43 -2.48 -24.20
N LEU A 464 -16.47 -1.55 -24.37
CA LEU A 464 -16.33 -0.76 -25.58
C LEU A 464 -16.12 -1.65 -26.82
N GLU A 465 -15.23 -2.64 -26.73
CA GLU A 465 -15.02 -3.62 -27.81
C GLU A 465 -16.30 -4.41 -28.14
N ALA A 466 -17.11 -4.73 -27.14
CA ALA A 466 -18.36 -5.46 -27.33
C ALA A 466 -19.48 -4.63 -27.95
N ILE A 467 -19.44 -3.29 -27.85
CA ILE A 467 -20.49 -2.41 -28.36
C ILE A 467 -20.07 -1.61 -29.61
N THR A 468 -18.79 -1.67 -30.01
CA THR A 468 -18.27 -0.96 -31.18
C THR A 468 -17.87 -1.90 -32.31
N ASP A 469 -18.02 -1.43 -33.54
CA ASP A 469 -17.56 -2.12 -34.73
C ASP A 469 -16.04 -2.03 -34.86
N GLY A 470 -15.38 -3.18 -35.02
CA GLY A 470 -13.92 -3.27 -35.02
C GLY A 470 -13.21 -2.55 -36.19
N LEU A 471 -13.89 -2.31 -37.32
CA LEU A 471 -13.33 -1.59 -38.47
C LEU A 471 -13.46 -0.08 -38.29
N THR A 472 -14.65 0.40 -37.95
CA THR A 472 -15.00 1.82 -37.97
C THR A 472 -14.90 2.50 -36.59
N GLY A 473 -14.88 1.74 -35.51
CA GLY A 473 -14.91 2.26 -34.13
C GLY A 473 -16.21 2.97 -33.75
N LEU A 474 -17.25 2.91 -34.59
CA LEU A 474 -18.61 3.36 -34.26
C LEU A 474 -19.34 2.27 -33.51
N TYR A 475 -20.47 2.63 -32.89
CA TYR A 475 -21.33 1.62 -32.27
C TYR A 475 -21.87 0.64 -33.31
N HIS A 476 -22.02 -0.64 -32.93
CA HIS A 476 -22.65 -1.62 -33.80
C HIS A 476 -24.18 -1.60 -33.72
N HIS A 477 -24.84 -2.25 -34.67
CA HIS A 477 -26.30 -2.29 -34.79
C HIS A 477 -27.06 -2.63 -33.50
N LYS A 478 -26.59 -3.63 -32.74
CA LYS A 478 -27.31 -4.06 -31.52
C LYS A 478 -27.31 -2.95 -30.45
N TYR A 479 -26.22 -2.26 -30.26
CA TYR A 479 -26.14 -1.13 -29.31
C TYR A 479 -27.00 0.06 -29.80
N PHE A 480 -26.96 0.36 -31.12
CA PHE A 480 -27.80 1.38 -31.72
C PHE A 480 -29.29 1.14 -31.42
N VAL A 481 -29.82 -0.07 -31.67
CA VAL A 481 -31.24 -0.40 -31.42
C VAL A 481 -31.59 -0.21 -29.95
N MET A 482 -30.74 -0.63 -29.04
CA MET A 482 -30.90 -0.43 -27.61
C MET A 482 -30.99 1.06 -27.26
N ARG A 483 -30.04 1.85 -27.74
CA ARG A 483 -30.00 3.30 -27.47
C ARG A 483 -31.16 4.04 -28.11
N LEU A 484 -31.56 3.68 -29.33
CA LEU A 484 -32.72 4.28 -29.98
C LEU A 484 -33.99 4.08 -29.16
N LYS A 485 -34.20 2.86 -28.64
CA LYS A 485 -35.32 2.57 -27.74
C LYS A 485 -35.32 3.45 -26.49
N GLU A 486 -34.18 3.63 -25.86
CA GLU A 486 -34.04 4.49 -24.66
C GLU A 486 -34.35 5.96 -25.00
N GLU A 487 -33.80 6.48 -26.12
CA GLU A 487 -34.01 7.86 -26.52
C GLU A 487 -35.46 8.13 -26.97
N ILE A 488 -36.15 7.16 -27.60
CA ILE A 488 -37.60 7.26 -27.88
C ILE A 488 -38.39 7.40 -26.58
N GLN A 489 -38.12 6.51 -25.62
CA GLN A 489 -38.80 6.57 -24.31
C GLN A 489 -38.57 7.90 -23.59
N ARG A 490 -37.32 8.41 -23.65
CA ARG A 490 -36.95 9.69 -23.07
C ARG A 490 -37.64 10.85 -23.77
N ALA A 491 -37.64 10.87 -25.12
CA ALA A 491 -38.31 11.90 -25.91
C ALA A 491 -39.82 11.93 -25.64
N GLN A 492 -40.50 10.80 -25.63
CA GLN A 492 -41.92 10.69 -25.31
C GLN A 492 -42.25 11.14 -23.87
N ARG A 493 -41.40 10.78 -22.90
CA ARG A 493 -41.63 11.16 -21.49
C ARG A 493 -41.53 12.66 -21.24
N TYR A 494 -40.62 13.33 -21.93
CA TYR A 494 -40.31 14.74 -21.70
C TYR A 494 -40.85 15.69 -22.80
N GLY A 495 -41.55 15.15 -23.80
CA GLY A 495 -42.07 15.93 -24.92
C GLY A 495 -40.96 16.57 -25.77
N ARG A 496 -39.86 15.88 -25.98
CA ARG A 496 -38.69 16.36 -26.71
C ARG A 496 -38.63 15.81 -28.12
N ASN A 497 -37.96 16.55 -29.03
CA ASN A 497 -37.72 16.10 -30.39
C ASN A 497 -36.65 14.99 -30.41
N LEU A 498 -36.80 14.05 -31.33
CA LEU A 498 -35.83 13.04 -31.63
C LEU A 498 -35.83 12.78 -33.13
N SER A 499 -34.67 12.76 -33.73
CA SER A 499 -34.55 12.45 -35.16
C SER A 499 -33.56 11.28 -35.39
N LEU A 500 -33.79 10.54 -36.47
CA LEU A 500 -32.98 9.43 -36.93
C LEU A 500 -32.53 9.66 -38.35
N LEU A 501 -31.22 9.51 -38.60
CA LEU A 501 -30.65 9.47 -39.95
C LEU A 501 -30.20 8.06 -40.26
N LEU A 502 -30.57 7.53 -41.42
CA LEU A 502 -29.94 6.38 -42.02
C LEU A 502 -29.12 6.83 -43.25
N VAL A 503 -27.86 6.41 -43.30
CA VAL A 503 -26.87 6.84 -44.29
C VAL A 503 -26.33 5.60 -44.99
N ASP A 504 -26.24 5.64 -46.30
CA ASP A 504 -25.70 4.54 -47.13
C ASP A 504 -24.65 5.09 -48.09
N VAL A 505 -23.54 4.38 -48.22
CA VAL A 505 -22.46 4.75 -49.14
C VAL A 505 -22.83 4.35 -50.56
N ASP A 506 -23.04 5.34 -51.40
CA ASP A 506 -23.48 5.12 -52.81
C ASP A 506 -22.44 4.31 -53.58
N HIS A 507 -22.93 3.30 -54.32
CA HIS A 507 -22.12 2.44 -55.17
C HIS A 507 -20.93 1.74 -54.50
N PHE A 508 -21.03 1.44 -53.17
CA PHE A 508 -19.93 0.85 -52.42
C PHE A 508 -19.43 -0.47 -52.98
N LYS A 509 -20.34 -1.31 -53.51
CA LYS A 509 -19.96 -2.55 -54.18
C LYS A 509 -19.03 -2.29 -55.38
N SER A 510 -19.31 -1.25 -56.17
CA SER A 510 -18.46 -0.90 -57.32
C SER A 510 -17.07 -0.41 -56.88
N ILE A 511 -16.98 0.28 -55.71
CA ILE A 511 -15.69 0.66 -55.15
C ILE A 511 -14.87 -0.60 -54.79
N ASN A 512 -15.50 -1.59 -54.12
CA ASN A 512 -14.85 -2.86 -53.80
C ASN A 512 -14.42 -3.64 -55.07
N ASP A 513 -15.30 -3.70 -56.08
CA ASP A 513 -15.04 -4.45 -57.32
C ASP A 513 -13.90 -3.84 -58.12
N VAL A 514 -13.74 -2.51 -58.14
CA VAL A 514 -12.72 -1.79 -58.92
C VAL A 514 -11.42 -1.60 -58.12
N CYS A 515 -11.50 -1.25 -56.83
CA CYS A 515 -10.33 -0.83 -56.02
C CYS A 515 -9.91 -1.88 -54.97
N GLY A 516 -10.69 -2.97 -54.85
CA GLY A 516 -10.46 -4.03 -53.88
C GLY A 516 -11.03 -3.72 -52.46
N HIS A 517 -11.25 -4.77 -51.67
CA HIS A 517 -11.87 -4.68 -50.34
C HIS A 517 -11.08 -3.79 -49.36
N LEU A 518 -9.75 -3.78 -49.42
CA LEU A 518 -8.94 -2.90 -48.57
C LEU A 518 -9.20 -1.40 -48.84
N ALA A 519 -9.48 -1.02 -50.09
CA ALA A 519 -9.86 0.35 -50.43
C ALA A 519 -11.26 0.67 -49.90
N GLY A 520 -12.20 -0.27 -50.01
CA GLY A 520 -13.53 -0.15 -49.42
C GLY A 520 -13.49 0.02 -47.92
N ASP A 521 -12.69 -0.78 -47.21
CA ASP A 521 -12.51 -0.65 -45.76
C ASP A 521 -12.01 0.75 -45.35
N LYS A 522 -11.04 1.31 -46.10
CA LYS A 522 -10.56 2.69 -45.87
C LYS A 522 -11.62 3.75 -46.14
N VAL A 523 -12.48 3.54 -47.13
CA VAL A 523 -13.64 4.41 -47.40
C VAL A 523 -14.60 4.36 -46.21
N LEU A 524 -14.94 3.18 -45.71
CA LEU A 524 -15.83 3.03 -44.54
C LEU A 524 -15.24 3.70 -43.30
N VAL A 525 -13.95 3.53 -43.02
CA VAL A 525 -13.26 4.21 -41.91
C VAL A 525 -13.31 5.72 -42.07
N GLY A 526 -13.03 6.21 -43.30
CA GLY A 526 -13.08 7.64 -43.59
C GLY A 526 -14.49 8.25 -43.42
N VAL A 527 -15.53 7.59 -43.93
CA VAL A 527 -16.93 7.99 -43.76
C VAL A 527 -17.31 8.00 -42.28
N ALA A 528 -16.94 6.94 -41.52
CA ALA A 528 -17.19 6.84 -40.09
C ALA A 528 -16.54 8.01 -39.31
N ASP A 529 -15.31 8.35 -39.63
CA ASP A 529 -14.59 9.48 -39.03
C ASP A 529 -15.29 10.82 -39.29
N TYR A 530 -15.81 11.04 -40.49
CA TYR A 530 -16.58 12.24 -40.81
C TYR A 530 -17.89 12.27 -40.06
N ILE A 531 -18.63 11.16 -39.97
CA ILE A 531 -19.86 11.07 -39.19
C ILE A 531 -19.55 11.42 -37.71
N LYS A 532 -18.51 10.83 -37.15
CA LYS A 532 -18.14 11.07 -35.73
C LYS A 532 -17.73 12.52 -35.45
N LYS A 533 -16.96 13.14 -36.36
CA LYS A 533 -16.48 14.54 -36.21
C LYS A 533 -17.56 15.59 -36.42
N SER A 534 -18.58 15.30 -37.26
CA SER A 534 -19.64 16.23 -37.59
C SER A 534 -20.81 16.22 -36.60
N HIS A 535 -20.83 15.30 -35.65
CA HIS A 535 -21.90 15.12 -34.67
C HIS A 535 -21.43 15.40 -33.23
N ARG A 536 -22.38 15.72 -32.35
CA ARG A 536 -22.11 16.07 -30.95
C ARG A 536 -21.85 14.79 -30.12
N SER A 537 -21.28 14.96 -28.94
CA SER A 537 -21.11 13.85 -27.99
C SER A 537 -22.45 13.27 -27.48
N SER A 538 -23.54 14.04 -27.57
CA SER A 538 -24.89 13.59 -27.26
C SER A 538 -25.51 12.70 -28.34
N ASP A 539 -25.00 12.79 -29.57
CA ASP A 539 -25.53 12.07 -30.71
C ASP A 539 -24.94 10.65 -30.74
N VAL A 540 -25.74 9.67 -31.09
CA VAL A 540 -25.29 8.27 -31.14
C VAL A 540 -25.07 7.86 -32.59
N VAL A 541 -23.82 7.57 -32.91
CA VAL A 541 -23.40 7.21 -34.27
C VAL A 541 -23.03 5.72 -34.34
N ALA A 542 -23.57 4.98 -35.31
CA ALA A 542 -23.40 3.55 -35.40
C ALA A 542 -23.18 3.09 -36.87
N ARG A 543 -22.49 1.96 -37.02
CA ARG A 543 -22.49 1.17 -38.25
C ARG A 543 -23.69 0.23 -38.18
N TYR A 544 -24.67 0.48 -39.04
CA TYR A 544 -25.95 -0.24 -39.06
C TYR A 544 -25.88 -1.54 -39.85
N GLY A 545 -25.17 -1.53 -40.96
CA GLY A 545 -24.96 -2.66 -41.87
C GLY A 545 -23.56 -2.68 -42.47
N GLY A 546 -23.37 -3.37 -43.55
CA GLY A 546 -22.08 -3.46 -44.25
C GLY A 546 -21.51 -2.08 -44.65
N GLU A 547 -22.34 -1.29 -45.36
CA GLU A 547 -22.03 0.05 -45.90
C GLU A 547 -23.00 1.10 -45.39
N GLU A 548 -23.82 0.74 -44.39
CA GLU A 548 -24.88 1.58 -43.83
C GLU A 548 -24.51 2.08 -42.43
N PHE A 549 -24.83 3.35 -42.18
CA PHE A 549 -24.63 4.00 -40.92
C PHE A 549 -25.95 4.56 -40.36
N ALA A 550 -26.10 4.65 -39.06
CA ALA A 550 -27.25 5.21 -38.41
C ALA A 550 -26.82 6.26 -37.36
N ILE A 551 -27.59 7.34 -37.27
CA ILE A 551 -27.29 8.45 -36.37
C ILE A 551 -28.57 8.85 -35.64
N ILE A 552 -28.56 8.72 -34.30
CA ILE A 552 -29.62 9.21 -33.43
C ILE A 552 -29.27 10.63 -33.03
N LEU A 553 -30.21 11.56 -33.22
CA LEU A 553 -30.07 12.97 -32.90
C LEU A 553 -31.09 13.35 -31.81
N PRO A 554 -30.73 13.23 -30.52
CA PRO A 554 -31.58 13.69 -29.42
C PRO A 554 -31.79 15.19 -29.49
N ASP A 555 -32.92 15.66 -28.95
CA ASP A 555 -33.32 17.08 -28.87
C ASP A 555 -33.19 17.83 -30.21
N THR A 556 -33.43 17.14 -31.34
CA THR A 556 -33.24 17.68 -32.70
C THR A 556 -34.56 17.52 -33.48
N ASP A 557 -35.09 18.65 -33.96
CA ASP A 557 -36.29 18.70 -34.78
C ASP A 557 -36.00 18.33 -36.26
N ARG A 558 -37.04 18.23 -37.04
CA ARG A 558 -36.94 17.87 -38.47
C ARG A 558 -36.01 18.77 -39.26
N GLN A 559 -36.07 20.09 -39.04
CA GLN A 559 -35.24 21.04 -39.78
C GLN A 559 -33.77 20.91 -39.40
N GLY A 560 -33.50 20.74 -38.09
CA GLY A 560 -32.14 20.46 -37.58
C GLY A 560 -31.55 19.19 -38.15
N ALA A 561 -32.36 18.10 -38.21
CA ALA A 561 -31.95 16.82 -38.75
C ALA A 561 -31.62 16.91 -40.27
N LEU A 562 -32.49 17.60 -41.05
CA LEU A 562 -32.26 17.85 -42.49
C LEU A 562 -30.98 18.66 -42.72
N ASN A 563 -30.74 19.69 -41.91
CA ASN A 563 -29.52 20.50 -42.01
C ASN A 563 -28.26 19.69 -41.68
N SER A 564 -28.36 18.84 -40.64
CA SER A 564 -27.26 17.94 -40.29
C SER A 564 -26.97 16.93 -41.41
N ALA A 565 -27.98 16.29 -41.95
CA ALA A 565 -27.88 15.33 -43.03
C ALA A 565 -27.30 15.98 -44.31
N LYS A 566 -27.76 17.18 -44.70
CA LYS A 566 -27.22 17.91 -45.86
C LYS A 566 -25.74 18.26 -45.68
N ARG A 567 -25.37 18.78 -44.53
CA ARG A 567 -23.99 19.11 -44.20
C ARG A 567 -23.09 17.86 -44.27
N LEU A 568 -23.52 16.73 -43.69
CA LEU A 568 -22.79 15.47 -43.74
C LEU A 568 -22.59 15.02 -45.19
N ARG A 569 -23.63 14.97 -46.00
CA ARG A 569 -23.57 14.60 -47.43
C ARG A 569 -22.58 15.47 -48.18
N GLU A 570 -22.65 16.80 -48.06
CA GLU A 570 -21.76 17.76 -48.73
C GLU A 570 -20.29 17.57 -48.31
N GLN A 571 -20.05 17.37 -47.03
CA GLN A 571 -18.69 17.13 -46.50
C GLN A 571 -18.09 15.85 -47.09
N ILE A 572 -18.85 14.75 -47.16
CA ILE A 572 -18.38 13.49 -47.73
C ILE A 572 -18.13 13.66 -49.22
N GLU A 573 -19.03 14.28 -50.00
CA GLU A 573 -18.88 14.54 -51.41
C GLU A 573 -17.61 15.36 -51.77
N MET A 574 -17.30 16.38 -50.92
CA MET A 574 -16.14 17.24 -51.10
C MET A 574 -14.81 16.56 -50.70
N THR A 575 -14.90 15.45 -49.97
CA THR A 575 -13.73 14.76 -49.46
C THR A 575 -13.08 13.86 -50.51
N ARG A 576 -11.75 13.89 -50.54
CA ARG A 576 -10.95 12.94 -51.29
C ARG A 576 -10.49 11.83 -50.37
N PHE A 577 -11.00 10.64 -50.63
CA PHE A 577 -10.57 9.43 -49.93
C PHE A 577 -9.27 8.91 -50.55
N GLU A 578 -8.65 7.94 -49.86
CA GLU A 578 -7.39 7.36 -50.32
C GLU A 578 -7.49 6.87 -51.78
N GLY A 579 -6.46 7.13 -52.61
CA GLY A 579 -6.52 6.88 -54.04
C GLY A 579 -7.26 7.95 -54.85
N ASN A 580 -7.55 9.14 -54.27
CA ASN A 580 -8.26 10.24 -54.86
C ASN A 580 -9.72 9.90 -55.22
N LEU A 581 -10.32 8.92 -54.53
CA LEU A 581 -11.70 8.48 -54.76
C LEU A 581 -12.70 9.54 -54.31
N ILE A 582 -13.75 9.77 -55.11
CA ILE A 582 -14.92 10.56 -54.75
C ILE A 582 -16.00 9.58 -54.30
N VAL A 583 -16.50 9.79 -53.12
CA VAL A 583 -17.56 8.98 -52.49
C VAL A 583 -18.75 9.89 -52.21
N THR A 584 -19.95 9.40 -52.48
CA THR A 584 -21.19 10.07 -52.12
C THR A 584 -22.04 9.20 -51.20
N VAL A 585 -22.97 9.82 -50.50
CA VAL A 585 -23.89 9.12 -49.62
C VAL A 585 -25.33 9.55 -49.86
N SER A 586 -26.23 8.61 -49.75
CA SER A 586 -27.66 8.84 -49.66
C SER A 586 -28.12 8.83 -48.21
N VAL A 587 -29.01 9.76 -47.81
CA VAL A 587 -29.43 9.89 -46.44
C VAL A 587 -30.97 9.91 -46.38
N GLY A 588 -31.53 9.04 -45.53
CA GLY A 588 -32.95 9.05 -45.12
C GLY A 588 -33.14 9.64 -43.75
N VAL A 589 -34.06 10.56 -43.57
CA VAL A 589 -34.36 11.25 -42.30
C VAL A 589 -35.76 10.90 -41.85
N ALA A 590 -35.90 10.49 -40.58
CA ALA A 590 -37.16 10.32 -39.91
C ALA A 590 -37.16 11.07 -38.55
N CYS A 591 -38.30 11.59 -38.15
CA CYS A 591 -38.43 12.37 -36.94
C CYS A 591 -39.58 11.84 -36.05
N LEU A 592 -39.34 11.74 -34.78
CA LEU A 592 -40.34 11.37 -33.79
C LEU A 592 -41.29 12.57 -33.62
N ASP A 593 -42.60 12.36 -33.86
CA ASP A 593 -43.62 13.29 -33.36
C ASP A 593 -43.83 13.05 -31.86
N PRO A 594 -43.46 14.01 -30.99
CA PRO A 594 -43.60 13.83 -29.53
C PRO A 594 -45.04 13.64 -29.07
N ASN A 595 -46.04 13.94 -29.92
CA ASN A 595 -47.48 13.76 -29.62
C ASN A 595 -47.95 12.32 -29.86
N VAL A 596 -47.19 11.50 -30.58
CA VAL A 596 -47.54 10.09 -30.83
C VAL A 596 -47.06 9.22 -29.69
N LYS A 597 -48.01 8.81 -28.82
CA LYS A 597 -47.70 8.09 -27.56
C LYS A 597 -47.19 6.64 -27.69
N GLU A 598 -47.30 5.98 -28.84
CA GLU A 598 -47.00 4.56 -29.01
C GLU A 598 -46.06 4.26 -30.20
N LEU A 599 -45.18 5.20 -30.57
CA LEU A 599 -44.22 4.92 -31.64
C LEU A 599 -43.17 3.89 -31.18
N LYS A 600 -43.05 2.80 -31.91
CA LYS A 600 -42.04 1.74 -31.66
C LYS A 600 -40.75 2.09 -32.38
N THR A 601 -39.67 1.50 -31.89
CA THR A 601 -38.33 1.62 -32.48
C THR A 601 -38.32 1.25 -33.97
N ASP A 602 -39.01 0.15 -34.32
CA ASP A 602 -39.09 -0.35 -35.67
C ASP A 602 -39.85 0.59 -36.62
N ASP A 603 -40.84 1.33 -36.14
CA ASP A 603 -41.61 2.29 -36.92
C ASP A 603 -40.74 3.49 -37.39
N LEU A 604 -39.91 4.02 -36.49
CA LEU A 604 -39.00 5.13 -36.79
C LEU A 604 -37.88 4.67 -37.73
N ILE A 605 -37.35 3.46 -37.54
CA ILE A 605 -36.35 2.87 -38.46
C ILE A 605 -36.98 2.69 -39.84
N ALA A 606 -38.20 2.12 -39.96
CA ALA A 606 -38.84 1.88 -41.21
C ALA A 606 -39.16 3.20 -41.95
N ALA A 607 -39.51 4.28 -41.23
CA ALA A 607 -39.71 5.60 -41.84
C ALA A 607 -38.40 6.19 -42.43
N ALA A 608 -37.30 6.07 -41.71
CA ALA A 608 -35.96 6.49 -42.17
C ALA A 608 -35.50 5.66 -43.39
N ASP A 609 -35.75 4.34 -43.35
CA ASP A 609 -35.38 3.41 -44.43
C ASP A 609 -36.16 3.73 -45.72
N LYS A 610 -37.49 3.96 -45.64
CA LYS A 610 -38.28 4.41 -46.77
C LYS A 610 -37.76 5.73 -47.36
N ALA A 611 -37.35 6.68 -46.53
CA ALA A 611 -36.76 7.93 -46.99
C ALA A 611 -35.39 7.66 -47.67
N LEU A 612 -34.53 6.81 -47.11
CA LEU A 612 -33.27 6.43 -47.73
C LEU A 612 -33.47 5.72 -49.06
N TYR A 613 -34.46 4.83 -49.14
CA TYR A 613 -34.78 4.17 -50.39
C TYR A 613 -35.21 5.19 -51.49
N ARG A 614 -36.00 6.22 -51.16
CA ARG A 614 -36.33 7.31 -52.07
C ARG A 614 -35.08 8.10 -52.49
N ALA A 615 -34.17 8.40 -51.56
CA ALA A 615 -32.90 9.06 -51.89
C ALA A 615 -32.08 8.27 -52.90
N LYS A 616 -32.00 6.96 -52.75
CA LYS A 616 -31.33 6.05 -53.73
C LYS A 616 -32.06 6.03 -55.06
N GLY A 617 -33.41 5.93 -55.05
CA GLY A 617 -34.23 5.87 -56.26
C GLY A 617 -34.24 7.19 -57.06
N ASN A 618 -34.19 8.32 -56.43
CA ASN A 618 -34.22 9.64 -57.05
C ASN A 618 -32.84 10.09 -57.60
N GLY A 619 -31.84 9.23 -57.63
CA GLY A 619 -30.54 9.49 -58.25
C GLY A 619 -29.36 9.62 -57.30
N ARG A 620 -29.52 9.18 -56.03
CA ARG A 620 -28.44 9.14 -55.03
C ARG A 620 -27.88 10.53 -54.64
N ASN A 621 -26.81 10.54 -53.82
CA ASN A 621 -26.15 11.77 -53.36
C ASN A 621 -27.13 12.86 -52.88
N ARG A 622 -28.10 12.46 -52.07
CA ARG A 622 -29.15 13.38 -51.59
C ARG A 622 -29.71 12.98 -50.22
N VAL A 623 -30.45 13.89 -49.69
CA VAL A 623 -31.20 13.74 -48.45
C VAL A 623 -32.68 13.73 -48.72
N GLU A 624 -33.37 12.72 -48.29
CA GLU A 624 -34.85 12.65 -48.31
C GLU A 624 -35.37 12.50 -46.88
N ALA A 625 -36.53 13.08 -46.60
CA ALA A 625 -37.19 12.93 -45.32
C ALA A 625 -38.47 12.10 -45.45
N GLU A 626 -38.93 11.51 -44.40
CA GLU A 626 -40.24 10.85 -44.36
C GLU A 626 -41.36 11.80 -44.82
N ASP A 627 -42.41 11.26 -45.42
CA ASP A 627 -43.60 12.00 -45.78
C ASP A 627 -44.31 12.44 -44.50
N GLN A 628 -44.92 13.67 -44.47
CA GLN A 628 -45.66 14.20 -43.32
C GLN A 628 -46.94 13.42 -43.08
#